data_c6b780b1a8d61f6bfb17553fba79f120
#
_entry.id   c6b780b1a8d61f6bfb17553fba79f120
#
_cell.length_a   1.000
_cell.length_b   1.000
_cell.length_c   1.000
_cell.angle_alpha   90.00
_cell.angle_beta   90.00
_cell.angle_gamma   90.00
#
_symmetry.space_group_name_H-M   'P 1'
#
loop_
_entity.id
_entity.type
_entity.pdbx_description
1 polymer ?
#
loop_
_entity_poly.entity_id
_entity_poly.type
_entity_poly.pdbx_seq_one_letter_code
_entity_poly.pdbx_strand_id
1 'polypeptide(L)'
;LMPGAAYGPAKQWPISHFAELAGLLAARGFEVWVLGSAGERVLGEQIRGVSNLCGQTSLEDAVDLLSAARAAVTNDSGLMHVAAAAGTHVVAIYGSSSPDFTPPLTAHKTVLYQALACSPCFRRECPLTHLNCLREITPHRVADALKDTVP
;
A
#
# COMPACT_ATOMS: atom_id res chain seq x y z
N LEU A 1 3.58 -1.80 5.54
CA LEU A 1 3.46 -1.65 4.09
C LEU A 1 2.90 -2.93 3.47
N MET A 2 2.01 -2.81 2.47
CA MET A 2 1.39 -3.95 1.80
C MET A 2 1.51 -3.80 0.28
N PRO A 3 2.67 -4.21 -0.29
CA PRO A 3 3.00 -3.94 -1.70
C PRO A 3 2.30 -4.87 -2.69
N GLY A 4 1.68 -5.96 -2.22
CA GLY A 4 1.00 -6.91 -3.07
C GLY A 4 -0.30 -6.40 -3.66
N ALA A 5 -0.71 -7.00 -4.78
CA ALA A 5 -2.04 -6.91 -5.35
C ALA A 5 -2.29 -8.13 -6.25
N ALA A 6 -3.12 -9.06 -5.78
CA ALA A 6 -3.41 -10.31 -6.48
C ALA A 6 -4.06 -10.10 -7.87
N TYR A 7 -4.74 -8.98 -8.07
CA TYR A 7 -5.38 -8.66 -9.34
C TYR A 7 -4.38 -8.53 -10.49
N GLY A 8 -3.24 -7.86 -10.27
CA GLY A 8 -2.21 -7.70 -11.28
C GLY A 8 -1.34 -6.44 -11.11
N PRO A 9 -0.27 -6.31 -11.91
CA PRO A 9 0.72 -5.25 -11.78
C PRO A 9 0.16 -3.83 -11.98
N ALA A 10 -0.96 -3.66 -12.69
CA ALA A 10 -1.59 -2.35 -12.87
C ALA A 10 -2.25 -1.79 -11.58
N LYS A 11 -2.32 -2.60 -10.50
CA LYS A 11 -2.71 -2.15 -9.16
C LYS A 11 -1.53 -2.03 -8.20
N GLN A 12 -0.32 -2.38 -8.62
CA GLN A 12 0.86 -2.38 -7.74
C GLN A 12 1.63 -1.07 -7.89
N TRP A 13 1.65 -0.28 -6.82
CA TRP A 13 2.54 0.86 -6.70
C TRP A 13 3.99 0.36 -6.81
N PRO A 14 4.89 1.06 -7.54
CA PRO A 14 6.24 0.55 -7.78
C PRO A 14 6.95 0.13 -6.49
N ILE A 15 7.56 -1.05 -6.51
CA ILE A 15 8.28 -1.56 -5.33
C ILE A 15 9.44 -0.64 -4.91
N SER A 16 10.08 0.04 -5.87
CA SER A 16 11.08 1.08 -5.61
C SER A 16 10.51 2.25 -4.80
N HIS A 17 9.25 2.61 -5.02
CA HIS A 17 8.57 3.65 -4.26
C HIS A 17 8.26 3.18 -2.83
N PHE A 18 7.85 1.91 -2.64
CA PHE A 18 7.72 1.33 -1.30
C PHE A 18 9.06 1.31 -0.55
N ALA A 19 10.15 0.98 -1.25
CA ALA A 19 11.49 0.96 -0.66
C ALA A 19 11.97 2.37 -0.25
N GLU A 20 11.73 3.37 -1.08
CA GLU A 20 12.04 4.77 -0.76
C GLU A 20 11.19 5.26 0.42
N LEU A 21 9.88 4.98 0.41
CA LEU A 21 8.98 5.32 1.52
C LEU A 21 9.44 4.68 2.83
N ALA A 22 9.84 3.41 2.81
CA ALA A 22 10.35 2.72 3.98
C ALA A 22 11.59 3.43 4.57
N GLY A 23 12.52 3.88 3.71
CA GLY A 23 13.67 4.68 4.11
C GLY A 23 13.28 6.02 4.74
N LEU A 24 12.30 6.72 4.15
CA LEU A 24 11.78 7.98 4.70
C LEU A 24 11.14 7.81 6.08
N LEU A 25 10.42 6.70 6.28
CA LEU A 25 9.78 6.38 7.56
C LEU A 25 10.82 5.95 8.61
N ALA A 26 11.76 5.10 8.24
CA ALA A 26 12.85 4.68 9.13
C ALA A 26 13.71 5.88 9.60
N ALA A 27 13.99 6.84 8.72
CA ALA A 27 14.70 8.07 9.06
C ALA A 27 13.93 8.94 10.08
N ARG A 28 12.61 8.76 10.20
CA ARG A 28 11.77 9.39 11.21
C ARG A 28 11.60 8.54 12.49
N GLY A 29 12.32 7.42 12.61
CA GLY A 29 12.30 6.54 13.77
C GLY A 29 11.16 5.53 13.81
N PHE A 30 10.47 5.29 12.66
CA PHE A 30 9.43 4.28 12.60
C PHE A 30 10.00 2.90 12.29
N GLU A 31 9.50 1.91 12.98
CA GLU A 31 9.65 0.51 12.58
C GLU A 31 8.68 0.23 11.41
N VAL A 32 9.20 -0.37 10.35
CA VAL A 32 8.42 -0.64 9.14
C VAL A 32 8.29 -2.14 8.94
N TRP A 33 7.05 -2.62 8.93
CA TRP A 33 6.70 -4.01 8.60
C TRP A 33 6.17 -4.10 7.18
N VAL A 34 6.47 -5.22 6.52
CA VAL A 34 5.89 -5.57 5.22
C VAL A 34 5.02 -6.80 5.38
N LEU A 35 3.73 -6.66 5.10
CA LEU A 35 2.74 -7.74 5.17
C LEU A 35 2.31 -8.14 3.75
N GLY A 36 2.07 -9.44 3.59
CA GLY A 36 1.64 -10.03 2.34
C GLY A 36 1.60 -11.56 2.40
N SER A 37 1.13 -12.17 1.33
CA SER A 37 1.15 -13.62 1.15
C SER A 37 2.58 -14.16 0.99
N ALA A 38 2.75 -15.48 1.08
CA ALA A 38 4.03 -16.13 0.80
C ALA A 38 4.54 -15.86 -0.63
N GLY A 39 3.64 -15.75 -1.61
CA GLY A 39 3.98 -15.39 -3.00
C GLY A 39 4.51 -13.95 -3.16
N GLU A 40 4.25 -13.09 -2.20
CA GLU A 40 4.69 -11.69 -2.20
C GLU A 40 6.00 -11.46 -1.43
N ARG A 41 6.57 -12.52 -0.83
CA ARG A 41 7.81 -12.46 -0.06
C ARG A 41 8.95 -11.80 -0.83
N VAL A 42 9.09 -12.13 -2.12
CA VAL A 42 10.13 -11.55 -3.01
C VAL A 42 9.96 -10.04 -3.19
N LEU A 43 8.73 -9.52 -3.14
CA LEU A 43 8.50 -8.07 -3.14
C LEU A 43 9.01 -7.44 -1.84
N GLY A 44 8.71 -8.05 -0.70
CA GLY A 44 9.20 -7.58 0.59
C GLY A 44 10.72 -7.61 0.73
N GLU A 45 11.41 -8.58 0.13
CA GLU A 45 12.87 -8.68 0.11
C GLU A 45 13.56 -7.53 -0.66
N GLN A 46 12.86 -6.86 -1.57
CA GLN A 46 13.36 -5.70 -2.28
C GLN A 46 13.31 -4.41 -1.44
N ILE A 47 12.60 -4.43 -0.31
CA ILE A 47 12.48 -3.28 0.61
C ILE A 47 13.48 -3.50 1.74
N ARG A 48 14.57 -2.75 1.75
CA ARG A 48 15.65 -2.91 2.75
C ARG A 48 15.31 -2.19 4.05
N GLY A 49 15.87 -2.71 5.16
CA GLY A 49 15.74 -2.07 6.48
C GLY A 49 14.34 -2.17 7.09
N VAL A 50 13.58 -3.20 6.70
CA VAL A 50 12.23 -3.47 7.20
C VAL A 50 12.12 -4.90 7.73
N SER A 51 11.11 -5.16 8.56
CA SER A 51 10.72 -6.52 8.94
C SER A 51 9.80 -7.10 7.88
N ASN A 52 10.33 -7.98 7.02
CA ASN A 52 9.53 -8.66 5.99
C ASN A 52 8.77 -9.84 6.60
N LEU A 53 7.49 -9.68 6.82
CA LEU A 53 6.57 -10.67 7.40
C LEU A 53 5.71 -11.37 6.35
N CYS A 54 5.98 -11.18 5.04
CA CYS A 54 5.24 -11.83 3.97
C CYS A 54 5.32 -13.36 4.09
N GLY A 55 4.15 -14.02 4.15
CA GLY A 55 4.03 -15.47 4.30
C GLY A 55 4.41 -16.02 5.68
N GLN A 56 4.58 -15.14 6.68
CA GLN A 56 4.93 -15.53 8.05
C GLN A 56 3.78 -15.28 9.04
N THR A 57 2.67 -14.75 8.58
CA THR A 57 1.51 -14.40 9.39
C THR A 57 0.27 -15.12 8.89
N SER A 58 -0.56 -15.57 9.81
CA SER A 58 -1.95 -15.93 9.55
C SER A 58 -2.78 -14.66 9.28
N LEU A 59 -4.05 -14.79 8.95
CA LEU A 59 -4.94 -13.64 8.83
C LEU A 59 -5.18 -12.97 10.19
N GLU A 60 -5.30 -13.77 11.24
CA GLU A 60 -5.46 -13.29 12.62
C GLU A 60 -4.24 -12.50 13.07
N ASP A 61 -3.02 -13.01 12.84
CA ASP A 61 -1.78 -12.29 13.13
C ASP A 61 -1.71 -10.96 12.35
N ALA A 62 -2.17 -10.95 11.10
CA ALA A 62 -2.20 -9.73 10.29
C ALA A 62 -3.17 -8.69 10.86
N VAL A 63 -4.33 -9.12 11.39
CA VAL A 63 -5.29 -8.23 12.09
C VAL A 63 -4.64 -7.63 13.34
N ASP A 64 -3.96 -8.45 14.15
CA ASP A 64 -3.31 -8.00 15.39
C ASP A 64 -2.19 -6.99 15.09
N LEU A 65 -1.33 -7.29 14.12
CA LEU A 65 -0.26 -6.39 13.68
C LEU A 65 -0.81 -5.08 13.13
N LEU A 66 -1.86 -5.14 12.31
CA LEU A 66 -2.49 -3.94 11.76
C LEU A 66 -3.16 -3.12 12.86
N SER A 67 -3.83 -3.75 13.83
CA SER A 67 -4.43 -3.04 14.97
C SER A 67 -3.39 -2.32 15.84
N ALA A 68 -2.17 -2.86 15.93
CA ALA A 68 -1.05 -2.25 16.65
C ALA A 68 -0.31 -1.18 15.80
N ALA A 69 -0.50 -1.17 14.49
CA ALA A 69 0.19 -0.25 13.59
C ALA A 69 -0.42 1.16 13.65
N ARG A 70 0.44 2.17 13.56
CA ARG A 70 0.01 3.58 13.44
C ARG A 70 -0.74 3.86 12.15
N ALA A 71 -0.24 3.30 11.06
CA ALA A 71 -0.83 3.45 9.73
C ALA A 71 -0.45 2.28 8.83
N ALA A 72 -1.25 2.06 7.80
CA ALA A 72 -1.03 1.07 6.76
C ALA A 72 -1.01 1.72 5.39
N VAL A 73 0.07 1.53 4.63
CA VAL A 73 0.16 1.98 3.23
C VAL A 73 -0.02 0.77 2.33
N THR A 74 -0.97 0.84 1.42
CA THR A 74 -1.42 -0.32 0.66
C THR A 74 -1.86 0.04 -0.77
N ASN A 75 -1.74 -0.91 -1.66
CA ASN A 75 -2.49 -0.90 -2.91
C ASN A 75 -3.97 -1.24 -2.66
N ASP A 76 -4.84 -1.04 -3.65
CA ASP A 76 -6.19 -1.58 -3.65
C ASP A 76 -6.13 -3.13 -3.66
N SER A 77 -6.20 -3.73 -2.48
CA SER A 77 -5.98 -5.16 -2.23
C SER A 77 -6.83 -5.67 -1.06
N GLY A 78 -6.86 -6.99 -0.87
CA GLY A 78 -7.59 -7.60 0.25
C GLY A 78 -7.11 -7.10 1.63
N LEU A 79 -5.80 -6.96 1.83
CA LEU A 79 -5.23 -6.47 3.11
C LEU A 79 -5.60 -5.01 3.41
N MET A 80 -5.92 -4.20 2.40
CA MET A 80 -6.46 -2.86 2.59
C MET A 80 -7.75 -2.90 3.42
N HIS A 81 -8.64 -3.84 3.08
CA HIS A 81 -9.91 -4.00 3.80
C HIS A 81 -9.71 -4.57 5.20
N VAL A 82 -8.72 -5.44 5.37
CA VAL A 82 -8.33 -5.95 6.70
C VAL A 82 -7.82 -4.81 7.57
N ALA A 83 -6.95 -3.94 7.06
CA ALA A 83 -6.44 -2.77 7.78
C ALA A 83 -7.57 -1.80 8.16
N ALA A 84 -8.52 -1.58 7.23
CA ALA A 84 -9.69 -0.75 7.49
C ALA A 84 -10.58 -1.33 8.62
N ALA A 85 -10.79 -2.64 8.61
CA ALA A 85 -11.57 -3.35 9.64
C ALA A 85 -10.86 -3.39 11.00
N ALA A 86 -9.52 -3.46 11.00
CA ALA A 86 -8.69 -3.39 12.20
C ALA A 86 -8.65 -1.98 12.86
N GLY A 87 -9.22 -0.96 12.19
CA GLY A 87 -9.24 0.41 12.70
C GLY A 87 -7.96 1.20 12.45
N THR A 88 -7.01 0.64 11.72
CA THR A 88 -5.76 1.29 11.34
C THR A 88 -6.02 2.45 10.38
N HIS A 89 -5.27 3.55 10.45
CA HIS A 89 -5.33 4.57 9.41
C HIS A 89 -4.78 4.03 8.09
N VAL A 90 -5.60 4.02 7.04
CA VAL A 90 -5.25 3.44 5.74
C VAL A 90 -4.87 4.52 4.74
N VAL A 91 -3.65 4.50 4.23
CA VAL A 91 -3.27 5.24 3.02
C VAL A 91 -3.36 4.29 1.84
N ALA A 92 -4.43 4.44 1.06
CA ALA A 92 -4.76 3.56 -0.05
C ALA A 92 -4.35 4.18 -1.39
N ILE A 93 -3.56 3.44 -2.17
CA ILE A 93 -3.03 3.88 -3.46
C ILE A 93 -3.80 3.17 -4.58
N TYR A 94 -4.40 3.98 -5.48
CA TYR A 94 -5.18 3.48 -6.60
C TYR A 94 -4.53 3.82 -7.94
N GLY A 95 -4.54 2.84 -8.83
CA GLY A 95 -4.04 2.97 -10.20
C GLY A 95 -5.12 2.62 -11.22
N SER A 96 -5.17 1.36 -11.65
CA SER A 96 -6.12 0.90 -12.67
C SER A 96 -7.55 0.71 -12.17
N SER A 97 -7.79 0.74 -10.85
CA SER A 97 -9.12 0.65 -10.21
C SER A 97 -9.61 2.01 -9.72
N SER A 98 -10.87 2.05 -9.26
CA SER A 98 -11.50 3.25 -8.74
C SER A 98 -11.78 3.12 -7.24
N PRO A 99 -11.43 4.14 -6.44
CA PRO A 99 -11.82 4.18 -5.03
C PRO A 99 -13.33 4.24 -4.80
N ASP A 100 -14.11 4.59 -5.82
CA ASP A 100 -15.58 4.61 -5.72
C ASP A 100 -16.18 3.21 -5.69
N PHE A 101 -15.50 2.22 -6.31
CA PHE A 101 -15.97 0.84 -6.34
C PHE A 101 -15.46 0.00 -5.16
N THR A 102 -14.23 0.22 -4.75
CA THR A 102 -13.56 -0.58 -3.70
C THR A 102 -12.91 0.32 -2.65
N PRO A 103 -13.64 1.26 -2.00
CA PRO A 103 -13.04 2.13 -0.99
C PRO A 103 -12.65 1.34 0.27
N PRO A 104 -11.60 1.75 1.00
CA PRO A 104 -11.41 1.27 2.37
C PRO A 104 -12.60 1.74 3.23
N LEU A 105 -13.30 0.78 3.85
CA LEU A 105 -14.53 1.02 4.62
C LEU A 105 -14.21 1.51 6.04
N THR A 106 -13.61 2.66 6.15
CA THR A 106 -13.27 3.33 7.41
C THR A 106 -13.30 4.84 7.24
N ALA A 107 -13.52 5.57 8.32
CA ALA A 107 -13.35 7.02 8.38
C ALA A 107 -11.84 7.40 8.42
N HIS A 108 -10.99 6.51 8.96
CA HIS A 108 -9.55 6.71 9.11
C HIS A 108 -8.82 6.30 7.81
N LYS A 109 -8.95 7.12 6.77
CA LYS A 109 -8.31 6.82 5.47
C LYS A 109 -7.84 8.06 4.75
N THR A 110 -6.79 7.89 3.97
CA THR A 110 -6.35 8.82 2.92
C THR A 110 -6.27 8.07 1.61
N VAL A 111 -7.00 8.53 0.61
CA VAL A 111 -7.01 7.92 -0.73
C VAL A 111 -6.11 8.72 -1.65
N LEU A 112 -5.14 8.06 -2.26
CA LEU A 112 -4.24 8.62 -3.26
C LEU A 112 -4.58 8.04 -4.63
N TYR A 113 -5.14 8.88 -5.48
CA TYR A 113 -5.61 8.54 -6.82
C TYR A 113 -5.33 9.69 -7.78
N GLN A 114 -4.69 9.41 -8.93
CA GLN A 114 -4.29 10.44 -9.90
C GLN A 114 -5.41 10.80 -10.87
N ALA A 115 -6.43 9.97 -11.03
CA ALA A 115 -7.56 10.22 -11.94
C ALA A 115 -7.13 10.69 -13.35
N LEU A 116 -6.11 10.02 -13.93
CA LEU A 116 -5.66 10.33 -15.29
C LEU A 116 -6.78 9.99 -16.31
N ALA A 117 -6.74 10.58 -17.50
CA ALA A 117 -7.70 10.28 -18.57
C ALA A 117 -7.80 8.79 -18.93
N CYS A 118 -6.74 8.01 -18.69
CA CYS A 118 -6.71 6.56 -18.88
C CYS A 118 -7.04 5.75 -17.59
N SER A 119 -7.36 6.41 -16.48
CA SER A 119 -7.64 5.75 -15.18
C SER A 119 -8.99 6.22 -14.62
N PRO A 120 -9.84 5.29 -14.13
CA PRO A 120 -9.61 3.85 -13.98
C PRO A 120 -9.78 3.10 -15.30
N CYS A 121 -8.86 2.21 -15.64
CA CYS A 121 -8.96 1.39 -16.84
C CYS A 121 -9.42 -0.05 -16.55
N PHE A 122 -9.41 -0.47 -15.27
CA PHE A 122 -9.77 -1.81 -14.80
C PHE A 122 -9.02 -2.95 -15.52
N ARG A 123 -7.78 -2.68 -15.99
CA ARG A 123 -6.92 -3.67 -16.63
C ARG A 123 -5.95 -4.28 -15.61
N ARG A 124 -5.61 -5.55 -15.82
CA ARG A 124 -4.61 -6.25 -14.98
C ARG A 124 -3.20 -5.77 -15.26
N GLU A 125 -2.95 -5.37 -16.52
CA GLU A 125 -1.70 -4.77 -16.99
C GLU A 125 -2.00 -3.43 -17.64
N CYS A 126 -1.04 -2.51 -17.56
CA CYS A 126 -1.21 -1.20 -18.16
C CYS A 126 -1.13 -1.29 -19.69
N PRO A 127 -2.23 -1.01 -20.43
CA PRO A 127 -2.24 -1.09 -21.89
C PRO A 127 -1.32 -0.07 -22.56
N LEU A 128 -1.01 1.02 -21.82
CA LEU A 128 -0.11 2.08 -22.28
C LEU A 128 1.32 1.93 -21.73
N THR A 129 1.60 0.87 -21.00
CA THR A 129 2.89 0.47 -20.41
C THR A 129 3.53 1.48 -19.43
N HIS A 130 3.06 2.72 -19.36
CA HIS A 130 3.69 3.79 -18.57
C HIS A 130 3.41 3.73 -17.06
N LEU A 131 2.26 3.17 -16.62
CA LEU A 131 1.82 3.11 -15.20
C LEU A 131 1.82 4.47 -14.48
N ASN A 132 1.65 5.59 -15.19
CA ASN A 132 1.73 6.94 -14.60
C ASN A 132 0.71 7.17 -13.48
N CYS A 133 -0.48 6.54 -13.56
CA CYS A 133 -1.48 6.59 -12.50
C CYS A 133 -0.94 6.12 -11.13
N LEU A 134 0.11 5.31 -11.11
CA LEU A 134 0.81 4.87 -9.91
C LEU A 134 2.17 5.56 -9.74
N ARG A 135 2.97 5.68 -10.80
CA ARG A 135 4.32 6.25 -10.75
C ARG A 135 4.36 7.71 -10.32
N GLU A 136 3.33 8.49 -10.68
CA GLU A 136 3.24 9.90 -10.31
C GLU A 136 2.75 10.13 -8.86
N ILE A 137 2.30 9.08 -8.18
CA ILE A 137 2.13 9.10 -6.74
C ILE A 137 3.50 8.87 -6.11
N THR A 138 4.20 9.94 -5.77
CA THR A 138 5.57 9.86 -5.26
C THR A 138 5.64 9.36 -3.82
N PRO A 139 6.74 8.74 -3.37
CA PRO A 139 6.96 8.35 -1.98
C PRO A 139 6.83 9.53 -1.00
N HIS A 140 7.30 10.71 -1.37
CA HIS A 140 7.15 11.92 -0.57
C HIS A 140 5.68 12.31 -0.37
N ARG A 141 4.86 12.24 -1.42
CA ARG A 141 3.42 12.50 -1.32
C ARG A 141 2.72 11.51 -0.37
N VAL A 142 3.13 10.24 -0.40
CA VAL A 142 2.63 9.23 0.55
C VAL A 142 3.11 9.51 1.96
N ALA A 143 4.38 9.88 2.14
CA ALA A 143 4.95 10.25 3.44
C ALA A 143 4.30 11.53 4.02
N ASP A 144 3.88 12.46 3.16
CA ASP A 144 3.14 13.66 3.56
C ASP A 144 1.71 13.32 4.00
N ALA A 145 1.06 12.38 3.32
CA ALA A 145 -0.26 11.88 3.71
C ALA A 145 -0.28 11.18 5.09
N LEU A 146 0.89 10.78 5.60
CA LEU A 146 1.05 10.18 6.91
C LEU A 146 1.35 11.20 8.04
N LYS A 147 1.64 12.48 7.72
CA LYS A 147 2.10 13.47 8.72
C LYS A 147 1.11 13.69 9.87
N ASP A 148 -0.19 13.67 9.56
CA ASP A 148 -1.23 13.90 10.56
C ASP A 148 -1.57 12.65 11.39
N THR A 149 -1.11 11.48 10.95
CA THR A 149 -1.34 10.19 11.60
C THR A 149 -0.12 9.66 12.31
N VAL A 150 1.04 10.14 11.87
CA VAL A 150 2.34 9.68 12.35
C VAL A 150 3.14 10.93 12.71
N PRO A 151 3.13 11.35 13.99
CA PRO A 151 3.81 12.55 14.47
C PRO A 151 5.31 12.54 14.26
#